data_63f9e502004f6c843e5890f8980065ed
#
_entry.id   63f9e502004f6c843e5890f8980065ed
#
_cell.length_a   1.000
_cell.length_b   1.000
_cell.length_c   1.000
_cell.angle_alpha   90.00
_cell.angle_beta   90.00
_cell.angle_gamma   90.00
#
_symmetry.space_group_name_H-M   'P 1'
#
loop_
_entity.id
_entity.type
_entity.pdbx_description
1 polymer ?
#
loop_
_entity_poly.entity_id
_entity_poly.type
_entity_poly.pdbx_seq_one_letter_code
_entity_poly.pdbx_strand_id
1 'polypeptide(L)'
;HGTSPEDVAGRSYLEWLTSLEAGYAIISSLCRRVVIGGFSTGAGLALHLAARVQDAAGVFAVSAPMRLNDLGARFAPALDAWNRLMDKLSRSAAKKEFVENHPENPHINYFRNPIAGVRELERLMDALDPLLPDINIPTLVIQSDSDPVVNPKGSRQIFKKVGARDKEYILFNIDRHGILLGEGSERVHKRIGTFVERLGRAR
;
A
#
# COMPACT_ATOMS: atom_id res chain seq x y z
N HIS A 1 8.00 4.59 -6.55
CA HIS A 1 8.82 5.05 -5.44
C HIS A 1 10.13 5.62 -5.94
N GLY A 2 10.85 6.31 -5.09
CA GLY A 2 12.17 6.84 -5.37
C GLY A 2 13.28 5.80 -5.31
N THR A 3 14.46 6.21 -5.77
CA THR A 3 15.69 5.40 -5.72
C THR A 3 16.46 5.63 -4.42
N SER A 4 16.12 6.67 -3.67
CA SER A 4 16.65 7.01 -2.36
C SER A 4 15.57 7.62 -1.47
N PRO A 5 15.78 7.71 -0.15
CA PRO A 5 14.86 8.41 0.75
C PRO A 5 14.62 9.87 0.35
N GLU A 6 15.63 10.55 -0.17
CA GLU A 6 15.57 11.94 -0.64
C GLU A 6 14.69 12.06 -1.90
N ASP A 7 14.80 11.11 -2.83
CA ASP A 7 13.95 11.08 -4.02
C ASP A 7 12.48 10.84 -3.63
N VAL A 8 12.22 9.92 -2.70
CA VAL A 8 10.87 9.69 -2.17
C VAL A 8 10.29 10.93 -1.50
N ALA A 9 11.12 11.72 -0.79
CA ALA A 9 10.70 12.96 -0.15
C ALA A 9 10.12 14.00 -1.13
N GLY A 10 10.56 13.95 -2.39
CA GLY A 10 10.12 14.85 -3.46
C GLY A 10 8.93 14.32 -4.29
N ARG A 11 8.40 13.14 -3.98
CA ARG A 11 7.33 12.49 -4.77
C ARG A 11 5.99 12.52 -4.07
N SER A 12 4.94 12.73 -4.86
CA SER A 12 3.55 12.61 -4.40
C SER A 12 2.97 11.21 -4.68
N TYR A 13 1.94 10.82 -3.93
CA TYR A 13 1.22 9.57 -4.21
C TYR A 13 0.54 9.58 -5.59
N LEU A 14 0.22 10.75 -6.13
CA LEU A 14 -0.34 10.88 -7.48
C LEU A 14 0.68 10.48 -8.55
N GLU A 15 1.97 10.79 -8.37
CA GLU A 15 3.03 10.32 -9.27
C GLU A 15 3.21 8.82 -9.19
N TRP A 16 3.05 8.23 -8.00
CA TRP A 16 3.06 6.76 -7.84
C TRP A 16 1.88 6.11 -8.57
N LEU A 17 0.68 6.72 -8.48
CA LEU A 17 -0.50 6.26 -9.23
C LEU A 17 -0.29 6.38 -10.73
N THR A 18 0.23 7.49 -11.22
CA THR A 18 0.51 7.70 -12.64
C THR A 18 1.45 6.63 -13.19
N SER A 19 2.48 6.25 -12.42
CA SER A 19 3.39 5.17 -12.80
C SER A 19 2.67 3.82 -12.89
N LEU A 20 1.77 3.53 -11.94
CA LEU A 20 0.97 2.30 -11.95
C LEU A 20 -0.04 2.29 -13.11
N GLU A 21 -0.71 3.41 -13.38
CA GLU A 21 -1.64 3.58 -14.50
C GLU A 21 -0.94 3.36 -15.85
N ALA A 22 0.27 3.91 -16.03
CA ALA A 22 1.08 3.67 -17.21
C ALA A 22 1.44 2.19 -17.38
N GLY A 23 1.86 1.52 -16.29
CA GLY A 23 2.12 0.08 -16.30
C GLY A 23 0.87 -0.73 -16.67
N TYR A 24 -0.28 -0.39 -16.10
CA TYR A 24 -1.56 -1.03 -16.41
C TYR A 24 -1.93 -0.84 -17.90
N ALA A 25 -1.81 0.37 -18.44
CA ALA A 25 -2.12 0.66 -19.85
C ALA A 25 -1.24 -0.17 -20.80
N ILE A 26 0.05 -0.32 -20.50
CA ILE A 26 0.97 -1.16 -21.30
C ILE A 26 0.53 -2.63 -21.26
N ILE A 27 0.34 -3.18 -20.04
CA ILE A 27 0.01 -4.61 -19.91
C ILE A 27 -1.37 -4.93 -20.47
N SER A 28 -2.37 -4.07 -20.29
CA SER A 28 -3.72 -4.28 -20.82
C SER A 28 -3.76 -4.21 -22.36
N SER A 29 -2.82 -3.53 -23.00
CA SER A 29 -2.69 -3.57 -24.47
C SER A 29 -2.13 -4.90 -24.99
N LEU A 30 -1.42 -5.66 -24.15
CA LEU A 30 -0.73 -6.91 -24.49
C LEU A 30 -1.48 -8.17 -24.01
N CYS A 31 -2.26 -8.06 -22.95
CA CYS A 31 -2.91 -9.17 -22.28
C CYS A 31 -4.42 -9.00 -22.28
N ARG A 32 -5.15 -10.10 -22.56
CA ARG A 32 -6.63 -10.10 -22.49
C ARG A 32 -7.18 -9.90 -21.08
N ARG A 33 -6.44 -10.32 -20.07
CA ARG A 33 -6.83 -10.29 -18.67
C ARG A 33 -5.67 -9.80 -17.84
N VAL A 34 -5.91 -8.77 -17.06
CA VAL A 34 -4.93 -8.19 -16.16
C VAL A 34 -5.48 -8.27 -14.74
N VAL A 35 -4.71 -8.84 -13.83
CA VAL A 35 -4.96 -8.79 -12.39
C VAL A 35 -4.02 -7.76 -11.80
N ILE A 36 -4.59 -6.80 -11.08
CA ILE A 36 -3.83 -5.77 -10.37
C ILE A 36 -3.45 -6.32 -9.01
N GLY A 37 -2.23 -6.09 -8.55
CA GLY A 37 -1.83 -6.55 -7.23
C GLY A 37 -0.80 -5.67 -6.58
N GLY A 38 -0.80 -5.68 -5.25
CA GLY A 38 0.19 -4.91 -4.51
C GLY A 38 0.39 -5.37 -3.08
N PHE A 39 1.52 -4.94 -2.52
CA PHE A 39 1.91 -5.14 -1.14
C PHE A 39 2.09 -3.78 -0.46
N SER A 40 1.63 -3.64 0.79
CA SER A 40 1.79 -2.44 1.59
C SER A 40 1.30 -1.18 0.85
N THR A 41 2.12 -0.15 0.68
CA THR A 41 1.80 1.04 -0.13
C THR A 41 1.31 0.66 -1.54
N GLY A 42 1.97 -0.33 -2.18
CA GLY A 42 1.56 -0.85 -3.48
C GLY A 42 0.16 -1.48 -3.47
N ALA A 43 -0.28 -2.05 -2.34
CA ALA A 43 -1.64 -2.55 -2.19
C ALA A 43 -2.66 -1.41 -2.14
N GLY A 44 -2.34 -0.31 -1.47
CA GLY A 44 -3.16 0.90 -1.48
C GLY A 44 -3.31 1.48 -2.89
N LEU A 45 -2.20 1.57 -3.63
CA LEU A 45 -2.19 2.01 -5.03
C LEU A 45 -2.99 1.07 -5.94
N ALA A 46 -2.83 -0.25 -5.77
CA ALA A 46 -3.57 -1.25 -6.54
C ALA A 46 -5.08 -1.14 -6.33
N LEU A 47 -5.54 -0.97 -5.10
CA LEU A 47 -6.95 -0.74 -4.77
C LEU A 47 -7.47 0.59 -5.35
N HIS A 48 -6.65 1.65 -5.26
CA HIS A 48 -7.03 2.95 -5.82
C HIS A 48 -7.20 2.87 -7.35
N LEU A 49 -6.29 2.18 -8.05
CA LEU A 49 -6.43 1.94 -9.48
C LEU A 49 -7.66 1.07 -9.78
N ALA A 50 -7.89 0.00 -9.01
CA ALA A 50 -9.02 -0.91 -9.20
C ALA A 50 -10.40 -0.23 -9.07
N ALA A 51 -10.49 0.84 -8.28
CA ALA A 51 -11.71 1.64 -8.19
C ALA A 51 -12.01 2.44 -9.49
N ARG A 52 -10.98 2.69 -10.30
CA ARG A 52 -11.07 3.52 -11.53
C ARG A 52 -11.13 2.69 -12.81
N VAL A 53 -10.59 1.47 -12.79
CA VAL A 53 -10.55 0.57 -13.95
C VAL A 53 -11.44 -0.65 -13.69
N GLN A 54 -12.55 -0.75 -14.44
CA GLN A 54 -13.54 -1.81 -14.25
C GLN A 54 -13.31 -3.01 -15.20
N ASP A 55 -12.34 -2.92 -16.10
CA ASP A 55 -11.96 -3.94 -17.08
C ASP A 55 -10.85 -4.87 -16.57
N ALA A 56 -10.24 -4.57 -15.43
CA ALA A 56 -9.32 -5.50 -14.79
C ALA A 56 -10.03 -6.79 -14.36
N ALA A 57 -9.37 -7.93 -14.54
CA ALA A 57 -9.90 -9.24 -14.17
C ALA A 57 -10.10 -9.40 -12.65
N GLY A 58 -9.36 -8.64 -11.85
CA GLY A 58 -9.48 -8.62 -10.39
C GLY A 58 -8.33 -7.85 -9.74
N VAL A 59 -8.40 -7.70 -8.42
CA VAL A 59 -7.36 -7.05 -7.62
C VAL A 59 -7.04 -7.87 -6.37
N PHE A 60 -5.75 -7.96 -6.02
CA PHE A 60 -5.36 -8.46 -4.71
C PHE A 60 -4.52 -7.43 -3.95
N ALA A 61 -4.75 -7.35 -2.65
CA ALA A 61 -4.09 -6.41 -1.75
C ALA A 61 -3.51 -7.14 -0.54
N VAL A 62 -2.20 -7.09 -0.39
CA VAL A 62 -1.47 -7.75 0.72
C VAL A 62 -0.96 -6.68 1.67
N SER A 63 -1.29 -6.79 2.96
CA SER A 63 -0.90 -5.85 4.02
C SER A 63 -1.19 -4.39 3.65
N ALA A 64 -2.39 -4.15 3.07
CA ALA A 64 -2.78 -2.82 2.60
C ALA A 64 -2.96 -1.83 3.76
N PRO A 65 -2.33 -0.64 3.72
CA PRO A 65 -2.45 0.33 4.77
C PRO A 65 -3.80 1.06 4.71
N MET A 66 -4.53 1.05 5.82
CA MET A 66 -5.64 1.96 6.12
C MET A 66 -5.51 2.54 7.52
N ARG A 67 -4.72 1.86 8.36
CA ARG A 67 -4.33 2.30 9.68
C ARG A 67 -2.93 1.78 9.97
N LEU A 68 -2.02 2.67 10.31
CA LEU A 68 -0.67 2.31 10.72
C LEU A 68 -0.62 2.03 12.22
N ASN A 69 0.15 1.03 12.61
CA ASN A 69 0.43 0.72 14.02
C ASN A 69 1.57 1.56 14.58
N ASP A 70 2.49 1.99 13.71
CA ASP A 70 3.67 2.74 14.12
C ASP A 70 3.29 4.10 14.69
N LEU A 71 3.70 4.33 15.95
CA LEU A 71 3.55 5.61 16.63
C LEU A 71 4.34 6.73 15.92
N GLY A 72 5.46 6.38 15.28
CA GLY A 72 6.27 7.34 14.51
C GLY A 72 5.47 7.95 13.36
N ALA A 73 4.71 7.16 12.62
CA ALA A 73 3.84 7.66 11.56
C ALA A 73 2.73 8.58 12.11
N ARG A 74 2.17 8.25 13.29
CA ARG A 74 1.14 9.09 13.95
C ARG A 74 1.65 10.45 14.40
N PHE A 75 2.96 10.61 14.60
CA PHE A 75 3.59 11.88 14.95
C PHE A 75 4.02 12.71 13.73
N ALA A 76 3.89 12.20 12.51
CA ALA A 76 4.23 12.94 11.28
C ALA A 76 3.54 14.33 11.22
N PRO A 77 2.24 14.47 11.55
CA PRO A 77 1.60 15.79 11.59
C PRO A 77 2.20 16.76 12.62
N ALA A 78 2.60 16.25 13.79
CA ALA A 78 3.23 17.08 14.83
C ALA A 78 4.66 17.51 14.44
N LEU A 79 5.42 16.61 13.82
CA LEU A 79 6.76 16.93 13.27
C LEU A 79 6.66 17.93 12.13
N ASP A 80 5.59 17.87 11.36
CA ASP A 80 5.32 18.83 10.30
C ASP A 80 4.97 20.23 10.82
N ALA A 81 4.12 20.29 11.83
CA ALA A 81 3.83 21.55 12.51
C ALA A 81 5.11 22.15 13.11
N TRP A 82 5.96 21.31 13.70
CA TRP A 82 7.29 21.72 14.18
C TRP A 82 8.17 22.26 13.06
N ASN A 83 8.26 21.55 11.95
CA ASN A 83 9.07 21.96 10.80
C ASN A 83 8.58 23.28 10.20
N ARG A 84 7.24 23.47 10.09
CA ARG A 84 6.66 24.76 9.66
C ARG A 84 6.97 25.90 10.63
N LEU A 85 6.97 25.63 11.94
CA LEU A 85 7.35 26.61 12.95
C LEU A 85 8.83 26.97 12.81
N MET A 86 9.70 25.98 12.63
CA MET A 86 11.14 26.20 12.45
C MET A 86 11.44 26.99 11.17
N ASP A 87 10.68 26.80 10.10
CA ASP A 87 10.76 27.63 8.89
C ASP A 87 10.46 29.08 9.17
N LYS A 88 9.35 29.35 9.86
CA LYS A 88 8.96 30.71 10.24
C LYS A 88 10.00 31.41 11.14
N LEU A 89 10.76 30.62 11.90
CA LEU A 89 11.80 31.10 12.78
C LEU A 89 13.19 31.15 12.13
N SER A 90 13.29 30.86 10.81
CA SER A 90 14.54 30.76 10.04
C SER A 90 15.56 29.79 10.66
N ARG A 91 15.09 28.76 11.36
CA ARG A 91 15.91 27.72 12.01
C ARG A 91 15.89 26.39 11.22
N SER A 92 16.24 26.45 9.95
CA SER A 92 16.20 25.29 9.03
C SER A 92 17.01 24.08 9.53
N ALA A 93 18.12 24.30 10.23
CA ALA A 93 18.95 23.23 10.80
C ALA A 93 18.24 22.40 11.90
N ALA A 94 17.12 22.87 12.45
CA ALA A 94 16.34 22.17 13.47
C ALA A 94 15.19 21.33 12.88
N LYS A 95 15.03 21.31 11.56
CA LYS A 95 14.00 20.49 10.90
C LYS A 95 14.35 19.02 10.95
N LYS A 96 13.32 18.21 11.14
CA LYS A 96 13.39 16.76 10.96
C LYS A 96 12.73 16.40 9.63
N GLU A 97 13.53 15.91 8.69
CA GLU A 97 13.06 15.51 7.37
C GLU A 97 12.87 14.00 7.26
N PHE A 98 13.52 13.25 8.14
CA PHE A 98 13.50 11.79 8.15
C PHE A 98 13.23 11.26 9.55
N VAL A 99 12.60 10.10 9.62
CA VAL A 99 12.48 9.24 10.80
C VAL A 99 13.30 7.98 10.60
N GLU A 100 13.95 7.53 11.67
CA GLU A 100 14.69 6.28 11.67
C GLU A 100 13.76 5.11 11.37
N ASN A 101 14.24 4.17 10.59
CA ASN A 101 13.53 2.96 10.21
C ASN A 101 14.41 1.74 10.47
N HIS A 102 13.81 0.70 11.04
CA HIS A 102 14.45 -0.59 11.28
C HIS A 102 13.77 -1.63 10.36
N PRO A 103 14.19 -1.71 9.09
CA PRO A 103 13.50 -2.51 8.10
C PRO A 103 13.67 -4.02 8.34
N GLU A 104 12.60 -4.79 8.13
CA GLU A 104 12.65 -6.26 8.15
C GLU A 104 13.63 -6.82 7.09
N ASN A 105 13.81 -6.12 5.97
CA ASN A 105 14.78 -6.46 4.94
C ASN A 105 15.70 -5.27 4.63
N PRO A 106 16.89 -5.20 5.28
CA PRO A 106 17.82 -4.08 5.13
C PRO A 106 18.49 -4.00 3.75
N HIS A 107 18.38 -5.05 2.92
CA HIS A 107 18.97 -5.05 1.59
C HIS A 107 18.16 -4.29 0.54
N ILE A 108 16.86 -4.11 0.79
CA ILE A 108 15.95 -3.47 -0.17
C ILE A 108 15.13 -2.31 0.41
N ASN A 109 15.19 -2.12 1.72
CA ASN A 109 14.47 -1.05 2.40
C ASN A 109 15.40 0.02 2.95
N TYR A 110 14.90 1.23 3.07
CA TYR A 110 15.66 2.34 3.63
C TYR A 110 15.77 2.25 5.15
N PHE A 111 16.90 2.67 5.71
CA PHE A 111 17.12 2.81 7.16
C PHE A 111 16.49 4.09 7.74
N ARG A 112 15.95 4.95 6.89
CA ARG A 112 15.23 6.15 7.28
C ARG A 112 14.09 6.42 6.30
N ASN A 113 12.94 6.80 6.83
CA ASN A 113 11.79 7.14 6.01
C ASN A 113 11.62 8.66 5.96
N PRO A 114 11.42 9.26 4.77
CA PRO A 114 11.13 10.68 4.68
C PRO A 114 9.73 10.96 5.24
N ILE A 115 9.61 11.96 6.10
CA ILE A 115 8.33 12.39 6.69
C ILE A 115 7.34 12.79 5.60
N ALA A 116 7.84 13.43 4.52
CA ALA A 116 7.04 13.76 3.36
C ALA A 116 6.42 12.51 2.71
N GLY A 117 7.20 11.43 2.56
CA GLY A 117 6.70 10.16 2.01
C GLY A 117 5.64 9.49 2.89
N VAL A 118 5.80 9.55 4.22
CA VAL A 118 4.78 9.04 5.16
C VAL A 118 3.46 9.81 4.99
N ARG A 119 3.53 11.14 4.82
CA ARG A 119 2.34 11.95 4.55
C ARG A 119 1.68 11.64 3.22
N GLU A 120 2.45 11.38 2.18
CA GLU A 120 1.88 10.97 0.90
C GLU A 120 1.17 9.61 1.03
N LEU A 121 1.67 8.71 1.88
CA LEU A 121 0.96 7.47 2.22
C LEU A 121 -0.35 7.74 2.97
N GLU A 122 -0.37 8.67 3.93
CA GLU A 122 -1.60 9.09 4.63
C GLU A 122 -2.62 9.69 3.65
N ARG A 123 -2.18 10.56 2.73
CA ARG A 123 -3.03 11.12 1.67
C ARG A 123 -3.59 10.05 0.75
N LEU A 124 -2.79 9.05 0.39
CA LEU A 124 -3.27 7.90 -0.38
C LEU A 124 -4.37 7.13 0.37
N MET A 125 -4.19 6.88 1.67
CA MET A 125 -5.20 6.19 2.49
C MET A 125 -6.50 7.00 2.58
N ASP A 126 -6.41 8.30 2.78
CA ASP A 126 -7.57 9.21 2.85
C ASP A 126 -8.30 9.28 1.50
N ALA A 127 -7.54 9.31 0.39
CA ALA A 127 -8.12 9.32 -0.95
C ALA A 127 -8.75 7.97 -1.33
N LEU A 128 -8.18 6.85 -0.84
CA LEU A 128 -8.67 5.51 -1.12
C LEU A 128 -9.99 5.20 -0.39
N ASP A 129 -10.14 5.64 0.86
CA ASP A 129 -11.26 5.24 1.71
C ASP A 129 -12.64 5.47 1.07
N PRO A 130 -12.96 6.64 0.48
CA PRO A 130 -14.23 6.88 -0.19
C PRO A 130 -14.40 6.11 -1.52
N LEU A 131 -13.31 5.64 -2.13
CA LEU A 131 -13.34 4.92 -3.41
C LEU A 131 -13.55 3.40 -3.27
N LEU A 132 -13.38 2.85 -2.07
CA LEU A 132 -13.52 1.40 -1.85
C LEU A 132 -14.86 0.82 -2.31
N PRO A 133 -16.02 1.49 -2.14
CA PRO A 133 -17.31 0.99 -2.64
C PRO A 133 -17.37 0.86 -4.17
N ASP A 134 -16.54 1.60 -4.91
CA ASP A 134 -16.52 1.60 -6.37
C ASP A 134 -15.71 0.43 -6.95
N ILE A 135 -14.98 -0.32 -6.11
CA ILE A 135 -14.27 -1.53 -6.54
C ILE A 135 -15.30 -2.66 -6.69
N ASN A 136 -15.70 -2.94 -7.94
CA ASN A 136 -16.71 -3.96 -8.26
C ASN A 136 -16.12 -5.24 -8.88
N ILE A 137 -14.82 -5.26 -9.16
CA ILE A 137 -14.10 -6.42 -9.69
C ILE A 137 -13.72 -7.41 -8.58
N PRO A 138 -13.51 -8.71 -8.89
CA PRO A 138 -13.08 -9.72 -7.91
C PRO A 138 -11.91 -9.22 -7.06
N THR A 139 -12.03 -9.33 -5.74
CA THR A 139 -11.09 -8.72 -4.80
C THR A 139 -10.60 -9.71 -3.75
N LEU A 140 -9.28 -9.82 -3.60
CA LEU A 140 -8.64 -10.60 -2.54
C LEU A 140 -7.87 -9.68 -1.60
N VAL A 141 -8.20 -9.70 -0.32
CA VAL A 141 -7.47 -8.96 0.73
C VAL A 141 -6.77 -9.95 1.64
N ILE A 142 -5.47 -9.81 1.77
CA ILE A 142 -4.61 -10.67 2.62
C ILE A 142 -3.92 -9.81 3.66
N GLN A 143 -3.91 -10.29 4.91
CA GLN A 143 -3.27 -9.59 6.02
C GLN A 143 -2.63 -10.58 7.00
N SER A 144 -1.59 -10.14 7.70
CA SER A 144 -1.13 -10.78 8.92
C SER A 144 -1.95 -10.31 10.13
N ASP A 145 -2.30 -11.22 11.05
CA ASP A 145 -2.98 -10.86 12.31
C ASP A 145 -2.06 -10.15 13.31
N SER A 146 -0.75 -10.38 13.18
CA SER A 146 0.30 -9.86 14.06
C SER A 146 1.24 -8.87 13.34
N ASP A 147 0.74 -8.19 12.29
CA ASP A 147 1.50 -7.19 11.52
C ASP A 147 1.93 -6.01 12.42
N PRO A 148 3.25 -5.77 12.61
CA PRO A 148 3.72 -4.70 13.47
C PRO A 148 3.57 -3.30 12.85
N VAL A 149 3.41 -3.20 11.54
CA VAL A 149 3.40 -1.93 10.77
C VAL A 149 1.97 -1.50 10.45
N VAL A 150 1.18 -2.40 9.87
CA VAL A 150 -0.20 -2.10 9.42
C VAL A 150 -1.21 -2.76 10.35
N ASN A 151 -2.14 -1.97 10.86
CA ASN A 151 -3.17 -2.48 11.75
C ASN A 151 -4.15 -3.41 10.99
N PRO A 152 -4.32 -4.68 11.40
CA PRO A 152 -5.23 -5.62 10.74
C PRO A 152 -6.70 -5.17 10.71
N LYS A 153 -7.10 -4.26 11.62
CA LYS A 153 -8.43 -3.64 11.57
C LYS A 153 -8.63 -2.79 10.31
N GLY A 154 -7.54 -2.21 9.77
CA GLY A 154 -7.57 -1.44 8.53
C GLY A 154 -7.89 -2.31 7.33
N SER A 155 -7.21 -3.44 7.16
CA SER A 155 -7.47 -4.37 6.06
C SER A 155 -8.88 -4.98 6.13
N ARG A 156 -9.38 -5.25 7.34
CA ARG A 156 -10.77 -5.67 7.54
C ARG A 156 -11.77 -4.58 7.15
N GLN A 157 -11.43 -3.30 7.37
CA GLN A 157 -12.24 -2.16 6.93
C GLN A 157 -12.28 -2.09 5.40
N ILE A 158 -11.13 -2.25 4.72
CA ILE A 158 -11.05 -2.35 3.26
C ILE A 158 -12.01 -3.43 2.77
N PHE A 159 -11.87 -4.67 3.26
CA PHE A 159 -12.73 -5.79 2.86
C PHE A 159 -14.22 -5.51 3.02
N LYS A 160 -14.62 -4.87 4.12
CA LYS A 160 -16.03 -4.53 4.37
C LYS A 160 -16.57 -3.50 3.38
N LYS A 161 -15.76 -2.47 3.04
CA LYS A 161 -16.17 -1.35 2.20
C LYS A 161 -16.12 -1.65 0.70
N VAL A 162 -15.23 -2.54 0.24
CA VAL A 162 -15.14 -2.94 -1.17
C VAL A 162 -16.52 -3.40 -1.68
N GLY A 163 -16.95 -2.83 -2.82
CA GLY A 163 -18.25 -3.07 -3.43
C GLY A 163 -18.40 -4.42 -4.12
N ALA A 164 -17.27 -5.09 -4.45
CA ALA A 164 -17.28 -6.37 -5.14
C ALA A 164 -18.13 -7.43 -4.42
N ARG A 165 -18.94 -8.17 -5.20
CA ARG A 165 -19.67 -9.35 -4.72
C ARG A 165 -18.76 -10.55 -4.52
N ASP A 166 -17.80 -10.75 -5.44
CA ASP A 166 -16.76 -11.76 -5.37
C ASP A 166 -15.55 -11.18 -4.62
N LYS A 167 -15.53 -11.35 -3.32
CA LYS A 167 -14.42 -10.88 -2.48
C LYS A 167 -14.07 -11.85 -1.39
N GLU A 168 -12.77 -11.97 -1.11
CA GLU A 168 -12.21 -12.86 -0.09
C GLU A 168 -11.29 -12.08 0.86
N TYR A 169 -11.35 -12.41 2.15
CA TYR A 169 -10.45 -11.91 3.19
C TYR A 169 -9.71 -13.06 3.83
N ILE A 170 -8.38 -13.01 3.82
CA ILE A 170 -7.53 -14.03 4.41
C ILE A 170 -6.63 -13.40 5.46
N LEU A 171 -6.67 -13.98 6.64
CA LEU A 171 -5.81 -13.62 7.75
C LEU A 171 -4.80 -14.75 7.98
N PHE A 172 -3.52 -14.42 7.96
CA PHE A 172 -2.44 -15.35 8.28
C PHE A 172 -1.85 -15.03 9.65
N ASN A 173 -1.56 -16.06 10.42
CA ASN A 173 -0.76 -15.94 11.64
C ASN A 173 0.72 -15.98 11.22
N ILE A 174 1.29 -14.80 10.97
CA ILE A 174 2.69 -14.58 10.57
C ILE A 174 3.13 -13.29 11.26
N ASP A 175 4.08 -13.36 12.18
CA ASP A 175 4.53 -12.23 13.00
C ASP A 175 5.52 -11.34 12.23
N ARG A 176 5.04 -10.70 11.15
CA ARG A 176 5.77 -9.68 10.39
C ARG A 176 4.87 -8.97 9.38
N HIS A 177 5.34 -7.81 8.89
CA HIS A 177 4.68 -7.06 7.84
C HIS A 177 4.92 -7.67 6.45
N GLY A 178 6.16 -8.06 6.16
CA GLY A 178 6.60 -8.59 4.87
C GLY A 178 6.23 -10.05 4.63
N ILE A 179 4.94 -10.39 4.70
CA ILE A 179 4.43 -11.79 4.60
C ILE A 179 4.61 -12.45 3.24
N LEU A 180 5.10 -11.72 2.24
CA LEU A 180 5.47 -12.26 0.93
C LEU A 180 6.86 -12.89 0.91
N LEU A 181 7.64 -12.76 1.97
CA LEU A 181 9.00 -13.29 2.08
C LEU A 181 9.17 -14.10 3.37
N GLY A 182 10.17 -14.99 3.38
CA GLY A 182 10.53 -15.79 4.54
C GLY A 182 9.53 -16.89 4.87
N GLU A 183 9.62 -17.43 6.07
CA GLU A 183 8.82 -18.58 6.54
C GLU A 183 7.32 -18.30 6.46
N GLY A 184 6.55 -19.25 5.92
CA GLY A 184 5.09 -19.16 5.75
C GLY A 184 4.64 -18.37 4.52
N SER A 185 5.55 -17.73 3.77
CA SER A 185 5.21 -16.95 2.57
C SER A 185 4.64 -17.79 1.44
N GLU A 186 5.03 -19.07 1.35
CA GLU A 186 4.51 -20.04 0.37
C GLU A 186 2.98 -20.21 0.46
N ARG A 187 2.42 -20.07 1.66
CA ARG A 187 0.96 -20.11 1.88
C ARG A 187 0.27 -18.88 1.28
N VAL A 188 0.90 -17.71 1.41
CA VAL A 188 0.43 -16.45 0.84
C VAL A 188 0.51 -16.52 -0.68
N HIS A 189 1.64 -16.96 -1.23
CA HIS A 189 1.83 -17.13 -2.68
C HIS A 189 0.82 -18.11 -3.27
N LYS A 190 0.55 -19.23 -2.60
CA LYS A 190 -0.46 -20.21 -3.03
C LYS A 190 -1.85 -19.58 -3.13
N ARG A 191 -2.24 -18.74 -2.16
CA ARG A 191 -3.56 -18.08 -2.20
C ARG A 191 -3.65 -17.05 -3.31
N ILE A 192 -2.61 -16.25 -3.52
CA ILE A 192 -2.54 -15.31 -4.64
C ILE A 192 -2.59 -16.09 -5.98
N GLY A 193 -1.78 -17.15 -6.13
CA GLY A 193 -1.77 -17.97 -7.33
C GLY A 193 -3.13 -18.58 -7.63
N THR A 194 -3.80 -19.17 -6.63
CA THR A 194 -5.16 -19.73 -6.79
C THR A 194 -6.17 -18.66 -7.24
N PHE A 195 -6.09 -17.45 -6.67
CA PHE A 195 -6.95 -16.34 -7.06
C PHE A 195 -6.72 -15.93 -8.52
N VAL A 196 -5.46 -15.73 -8.92
CA VAL A 196 -5.08 -15.35 -10.28
C VAL A 196 -5.47 -16.41 -11.30
N GLU A 197 -5.20 -17.69 -11.02
CA GLU A 197 -5.56 -18.82 -11.90
C GLU A 197 -7.08 -18.92 -12.08
N ARG A 198 -7.85 -18.75 -11.02
CA ARG A 198 -9.32 -18.76 -11.08
C ARG A 198 -9.83 -17.69 -12.05
N LEU A 199 -9.27 -16.48 -11.96
CA LEU A 199 -9.65 -15.39 -12.84
C LEU A 199 -9.16 -15.58 -14.29
N GLY A 200 -8.03 -16.23 -14.48
CA GLY A 200 -7.52 -16.58 -15.80
C GLY A 200 -8.39 -17.60 -16.56
N ARG A 201 -9.08 -18.50 -15.84
CA ARG A 201 -9.93 -19.56 -16.41
C ARG A 201 -11.40 -19.15 -16.62
N ALA A 202 -11.86 -18.09 -15.97
CA ALA A 202 -13.23 -17.61 -16.16
C ALA A 202 -13.41 -17.15 -17.62
N ARG A 203 -14.38 -17.76 -18.34
CA ARG A 203 -14.69 -17.46 -19.75
C ARG A 203 -15.42 -16.12 -19.89
#